data_b8502b09c3e5bd358d87877cd88aa04c
#
_entry.id   b8502b09c3e5bd358d87877cd88aa04c
#
_cell.length_a   1.000
_cell.length_b   1.000
_cell.length_c   1.000
_cell.angle_alpha   90.00
_cell.angle_beta   90.00
_cell.angle_gamma   90.00
#
_symmetry.space_group_name_H-M   'P 1'
#
loop_
_entity.id
_entity.type
_entity.pdbx_description
1 polymer ?
#
loop_
_entity_poly.entity_id
_entity_poly.type
_entity_poly.pdbx_seq_one_letter_code
_entity_poly.pdbx_strand_id
1 'polypeptide(L)'
;MTNVTKFYDNFRALNSVSLHVEKGEILGLLGPNGAGKTTAMRILTCFIPATSGSATVAGYDVFEDSLEVRRRLGYLPETPPLYHEMTVASYLNFIGEIRELPAKLRRERVNYVCERLGLKENLPRVIGTLSKGYRQRVGLAQAMLHNPDVLILDEPTVGLDPNQIIEIRSLIKDLSKDHTIVLSTHILPEVSMTCSRVVIINEGEIVAVDSVANLEKAGAGKPVWKITLAARSGGNWRQIIDKIAGAEIADLKELPETAEFKLKLEKPEDFDGLFRKMAADGFVFREISPVKATLEDIFLKLTSGEERKEAA
;
A
#
# COMPACT_ATOMS: atom_id res chain seq x y z
N MET A 1 -6.14 16.68 -4.57
CA MET A 1 -5.00 17.58 -4.25
C MET A 1 -4.43 18.08 -5.57
N THR A 2 -4.13 19.36 -5.65
CA THR A 2 -3.59 20.01 -6.86
C THR A 2 -2.39 20.87 -6.49
N ASN A 3 -1.21 20.47 -6.92
CA ASN A 3 0.08 21.13 -6.68
C ASN A 3 0.35 21.49 -5.21
N VAL A 4 -0.02 20.59 -4.31
CA VAL A 4 0.09 20.84 -2.86
C VAL A 4 1.55 20.77 -2.43
N THR A 5 2.01 21.86 -1.81
CA THR A 5 3.33 21.97 -1.20
C THR A 5 3.19 22.24 0.30
N LYS A 6 4.02 21.59 1.12
CA LYS A 6 4.05 21.80 2.56
C LYS A 6 5.47 21.97 3.06
N PHE A 7 5.71 23.09 3.73
CA PHE A 7 6.92 23.36 4.48
C PHE A 7 6.64 23.28 5.99
N TYR A 8 7.58 22.70 6.73
CA TYR A 8 7.73 22.85 8.16
C TYR A 8 9.06 23.57 8.38
N ASP A 9 9.00 24.85 8.73
CA ASP A 9 10.14 25.74 8.73
C ASP A 9 10.94 25.66 7.41
N ASN A 10 12.15 25.16 7.43
CA ASN A 10 13.01 24.98 6.26
C ASN A 10 12.89 23.58 5.62
N PHE A 11 12.13 22.66 6.23
CA PHE A 11 11.96 21.32 5.71
C PHE A 11 10.75 21.22 4.79
N ARG A 12 10.95 20.86 3.53
CA ARG A 12 9.89 20.64 2.56
C ARG A 12 9.39 19.20 2.65
N ALA A 13 8.23 19.01 3.25
CA ALA A 13 7.61 17.71 3.46
C ALA A 13 6.76 17.23 2.26
N LEU A 14 6.22 18.17 1.46
CA LEU A 14 5.55 17.89 0.18
C LEU A 14 5.99 18.91 -0.86
N ASN A 15 6.19 18.47 -2.09
CA ASN A 15 6.60 19.27 -3.22
C ASN A 15 5.65 19.09 -4.39
N SER A 16 4.75 20.05 -4.61
CA SER A 16 3.82 20.08 -5.74
C SER A 16 3.03 18.79 -5.97
N VAL A 17 2.59 18.15 -4.89
CA VAL A 17 1.88 16.88 -4.92
C VAL A 17 0.48 17.07 -5.52
N SER A 18 0.20 16.33 -6.59
CA SER A 18 -1.13 16.27 -7.22
C SER A 18 -1.62 14.84 -7.25
N LEU A 19 -2.79 14.58 -6.65
CA LEU A 19 -3.44 13.27 -6.68
C LEU A 19 -4.95 13.41 -6.75
N HIS A 20 -5.58 12.44 -7.39
CA HIS A 20 -7.02 12.34 -7.51
C HIS A 20 -7.48 10.93 -7.08
N VAL A 21 -8.64 10.86 -6.45
CA VAL A 21 -9.25 9.60 -5.98
C VAL A 21 -10.68 9.53 -6.50
N GLU A 22 -11.01 8.44 -7.16
CA GLU A 22 -12.35 8.21 -7.69
C GLU A 22 -13.31 7.74 -6.59
N LYS A 23 -14.59 8.03 -6.78
CA LYS A 23 -15.61 7.56 -5.81
C LYS A 23 -15.66 6.03 -5.77
N GLY A 24 -15.62 5.46 -4.56
CA GLY A 24 -15.63 4.01 -4.33
C GLY A 24 -14.28 3.32 -4.57
N GLU A 25 -13.23 4.09 -4.86
CA GLU A 25 -11.87 3.57 -5.04
C GLU A 25 -11.18 3.31 -3.69
N ILE A 26 -10.30 2.31 -3.65
CA ILE A 26 -9.27 2.18 -2.62
C ILE A 26 -7.95 2.64 -3.24
N LEU A 27 -7.52 3.85 -2.90
CA LEU A 27 -6.22 4.38 -3.29
C LEU A 27 -5.17 4.10 -2.22
N GLY A 28 -4.08 3.43 -2.60
CA GLY A 28 -2.90 3.22 -1.75
C GLY A 28 -1.90 4.36 -1.90
N LEU A 29 -1.51 5.00 -0.80
CA LEU A 29 -0.39 5.95 -0.76
C LEU A 29 0.83 5.22 -0.17
N LEU A 30 1.71 4.77 -1.06
CA LEU A 30 2.89 3.96 -0.74
C LEU A 30 4.15 4.81 -0.69
N GLY A 31 5.02 4.58 0.28
CA GLY A 31 6.30 5.28 0.37
C GLY A 31 7.06 4.94 1.63
N PRO A 32 8.38 5.19 1.68
CA PRO A 32 9.17 4.98 2.89
C PRO A 32 8.75 5.92 4.03
N ASN A 33 9.27 5.66 5.23
CA ASN A 33 9.06 6.58 6.35
C ASN A 33 9.68 7.94 6.03
N GLY A 34 8.96 9.02 6.35
CA GLY A 34 9.38 10.37 6.01
C GLY A 34 9.08 10.83 4.58
N ALA A 35 8.52 9.98 3.71
CA ALA A 35 8.20 10.34 2.33
C ALA A 35 7.10 11.41 2.15
N GLY A 36 6.38 11.79 3.22
CA GLY A 36 5.31 12.79 3.17
C GLY A 36 3.89 12.23 3.27
N LYS A 37 3.69 10.89 3.38
CA LYS A 37 2.37 10.25 3.46
C LYS A 37 1.46 10.85 4.53
N THR A 38 1.89 10.83 5.79
CA THR A 38 1.12 11.39 6.91
C THR A 38 0.89 12.89 6.76
N THR A 39 1.82 13.63 6.17
CA THR A 39 1.64 15.06 5.89
C THR A 39 0.51 15.28 4.88
N ALA A 40 0.48 14.52 3.79
CA ALA A 40 -0.60 14.58 2.80
C ALA A 40 -1.96 14.24 3.45
N MET A 41 -2.00 13.18 4.27
CA MET A 41 -3.22 12.80 4.98
C MET A 41 -3.69 13.85 5.98
N ARG A 42 -2.78 14.49 6.73
CA ARG A 42 -3.12 15.58 7.65
C ARG A 42 -3.68 16.81 6.95
N ILE A 43 -3.24 17.09 5.72
CA ILE A 43 -3.83 18.17 4.91
C ILE A 43 -5.25 17.79 4.47
N LEU A 44 -5.44 16.58 3.92
CA LEU A 44 -6.75 16.09 3.50
C LEU A 44 -7.77 16.01 4.63
N THR A 45 -7.29 15.75 5.87
CA THR A 45 -8.15 15.67 7.06
C THR A 45 -8.39 17.03 7.74
N CYS A 46 -7.96 18.13 7.13
CA CYS A 46 -8.04 19.50 7.68
C CYS A 46 -7.28 19.67 9.01
N PHE A 47 -6.29 18.82 9.30
CA PHE A 47 -5.51 18.88 10.54
C PHE A 47 -4.42 19.95 10.47
N ILE A 48 -3.83 20.16 9.28
CA ILE A 48 -2.85 21.21 8.98
C ILE A 48 -3.16 21.83 7.62
N PRO A 49 -2.92 23.13 7.42
CA PRO A 49 -3.03 23.76 6.11
C PRO A 49 -1.83 23.40 5.21
N ALA A 50 -2.05 23.38 3.89
CA ALA A 50 -0.98 23.41 2.91
C ALA A 50 -0.23 24.75 2.96
N THR A 51 1.03 24.79 2.52
CA THR A 51 1.75 26.07 2.32
C THR A 51 1.36 26.70 1.00
N SER A 52 1.11 25.89 -0.04
CA SER A 52 0.56 26.33 -1.33
C SER A 52 -0.15 25.17 -2.03
N GLY A 53 -0.87 25.46 -3.10
CA GLY A 53 -1.75 24.53 -3.78
C GLY A 53 -3.12 24.41 -3.09
N SER A 54 -3.96 23.50 -3.55
CA SER A 54 -5.32 23.30 -3.03
C SER A 54 -5.64 21.83 -2.88
N ALA A 55 -6.57 21.50 -1.98
CA ALA A 55 -7.08 20.15 -1.81
C ALA A 55 -8.58 20.18 -1.56
N THR A 56 -9.30 19.22 -2.14
CA THR A 56 -10.74 19.05 -1.93
C THR A 56 -11.05 17.63 -1.51
N VAL A 57 -12.05 17.46 -0.65
CA VAL A 57 -12.58 16.15 -0.23
C VAL A 57 -14.09 16.20 -0.35
N ALA A 58 -14.68 15.22 -1.04
CA ALA A 58 -16.12 15.15 -1.30
C ALA A 58 -16.69 16.46 -1.91
N GLY A 59 -15.88 17.16 -2.74
CA GLY A 59 -16.27 18.41 -3.40
C GLY A 59 -16.07 19.69 -2.58
N TYR A 60 -15.58 19.60 -1.34
CA TYR A 60 -15.36 20.73 -0.44
C TYR A 60 -13.87 21.02 -0.26
N ASP A 61 -13.51 22.31 -0.23
CA ASP A 61 -12.13 22.72 0.02
C ASP A 61 -11.73 22.43 1.48
N VAL A 62 -10.52 21.84 1.66
CA VAL A 62 -10.07 21.41 3.00
C VAL A 62 -9.74 22.57 3.94
N PHE A 63 -9.52 23.78 3.42
CA PHE A 63 -9.21 24.95 4.20
C PHE A 63 -10.47 25.82 4.41
N GLU A 64 -11.14 26.21 3.32
CA GLU A 64 -12.31 27.10 3.36
C GLU A 64 -13.54 26.39 3.96
N ASP A 65 -13.80 25.13 3.57
CA ASP A 65 -14.97 24.35 3.96
C ASP A 65 -14.64 23.23 4.96
N SER A 66 -13.65 23.45 5.83
CA SER A 66 -13.09 22.37 6.69
C SER A 66 -14.14 21.67 7.57
N LEU A 67 -15.23 22.32 7.94
CA LEU A 67 -16.32 21.70 8.70
C LEU A 67 -17.10 20.69 7.84
N GLU A 68 -17.42 21.07 6.59
CA GLU A 68 -18.13 20.22 5.64
C GLU A 68 -17.29 19.01 5.23
N VAL A 69 -15.97 19.20 5.05
CA VAL A 69 -15.02 18.09 4.85
C VAL A 69 -15.07 17.14 6.03
N ARG A 70 -14.93 17.63 7.27
CA ARG A 70 -14.92 16.76 8.48
C ARG A 70 -16.25 16.04 8.72
N ARG A 71 -17.38 16.55 8.26
CA ARG A 71 -18.67 15.87 8.31
C ARG A 71 -18.73 14.65 7.36
N ARG A 72 -17.98 14.69 6.24
CA ARG A 72 -17.96 13.66 5.20
C ARG A 72 -16.73 12.76 5.22
N LEU A 73 -15.84 13.00 6.18
CA LEU A 73 -14.58 12.32 6.27
C LEU A 73 -14.40 11.60 7.60
N GLY A 74 -14.05 10.31 7.54
CA GLY A 74 -13.57 9.55 8.67
C GLY A 74 -12.05 9.41 8.62
N TYR A 75 -11.38 9.58 9.74
CA TYR A 75 -9.93 9.48 9.84
C TYR A 75 -9.49 8.51 10.92
N LEU A 76 -8.65 7.56 10.53
CA LEU A 76 -7.92 6.67 11.41
C LEU A 76 -6.43 7.01 11.32
N PRO A 77 -5.85 7.71 12.28
CA PRO A 77 -4.40 7.91 12.34
C PRO A 77 -3.67 6.61 12.72
N GLU A 78 -2.37 6.52 12.46
CA GLU A 78 -1.51 5.38 12.82
C GLU A 78 -1.69 4.94 14.28
N THR A 79 -1.76 5.92 15.19
CA THR A 79 -2.10 5.69 16.60
C THR A 79 -3.47 6.31 16.87
N PRO A 80 -4.54 5.51 17.00
CA PRO A 80 -5.87 6.04 17.28
C PRO A 80 -5.92 6.76 18.62
N PRO A 81 -6.50 7.98 18.70
CA PRO A 81 -6.60 8.76 19.94
C PRO A 81 -7.75 8.24 20.82
N LEU A 82 -7.56 7.07 21.43
CA LEU A 82 -8.57 6.41 22.25
C LEU A 82 -8.46 6.81 23.72
N TYR A 83 -9.60 6.94 24.39
CA TYR A 83 -9.64 7.11 25.84
C TYR A 83 -9.60 5.74 26.52
N HIS A 84 -8.43 5.37 27.01
CA HIS A 84 -8.10 4.03 27.50
C HIS A 84 -8.92 3.61 28.71
N GLU A 85 -9.41 4.56 29.51
CA GLU A 85 -10.22 4.36 30.72
C GLU A 85 -11.70 4.14 30.42
N MET A 86 -12.14 4.50 29.21
CA MET A 86 -13.54 4.33 28.80
C MET A 86 -13.81 2.90 28.31
N THR A 87 -15.06 2.47 28.47
CA THR A 87 -15.52 1.27 27.74
C THR A 87 -15.71 1.60 26.27
N VAL A 88 -15.68 0.59 25.39
CA VAL A 88 -15.95 0.76 23.96
C VAL A 88 -17.28 1.43 23.73
N ALA A 89 -18.34 0.99 24.46
CA ALA A 89 -19.68 1.56 24.34
C ALA A 89 -19.70 3.05 24.74
N SER A 90 -19.10 3.39 25.88
CA SER A 90 -19.06 4.78 26.38
C SER A 90 -18.30 5.69 25.41
N TYR A 91 -17.15 5.20 24.91
CA TYR A 91 -16.32 5.95 23.96
C TYR A 91 -17.05 6.22 22.64
N LEU A 92 -17.66 5.20 22.02
CA LEU A 92 -18.39 5.38 20.77
C LEU A 92 -19.61 6.27 20.92
N ASN A 93 -20.34 6.20 22.06
CA ASN A 93 -21.42 7.14 22.35
C ASN A 93 -20.91 8.57 22.50
N PHE A 94 -19.81 8.78 23.21
CA PHE A 94 -19.16 10.07 23.35
C PHE A 94 -18.74 10.68 21.99
N ILE A 95 -18.11 9.87 21.12
CA ILE A 95 -17.78 10.29 19.76
C ILE A 95 -19.03 10.64 18.96
N GLY A 96 -20.10 9.88 19.10
CA GLY A 96 -21.37 10.16 18.44
C GLY A 96 -22.01 11.49 18.93
N GLU A 97 -21.80 11.87 20.18
CA GLU A 97 -22.20 13.18 20.72
C GLU A 97 -21.38 14.31 20.11
N ILE A 98 -20.06 14.17 20.07
CA ILE A 98 -19.17 15.15 19.42
C ILE A 98 -19.52 15.35 17.94
N ARG A 99 -19.96 14.26 17.26
CA ARG A 99 -20.43 14.29 15.86
C ARG A 99 -21.87 14.79 15.72
N GLU A 100 -22.48 15.25 16.79
CA GLU A 100 -23.87 15.80 16.83
C GLU A 100 -24.91 14.79 16.34
N LEU A 101 -24.66 13.47 16.48
CA LEU A 101 -25.63 12.45 16.09
C LEU A 101 -26.81 12.41 17.08
N PRO A 102 -28.06 12.53 16.61
CA PRO A 102 -29.24 12.38 17.46
C PRO A 102 -29.23 11.04 18.18
N ALA A 103 -29.71 10.97 19.42
CA ALA A 103 -29.59 9.80 20.30
C ALA A 103 -30.07 8.48 19.66
N LYS A 104 -31.18 8.51 18.88
CA LYS A 104 -31.71 7.36 18.17
C LYS A 104 -30.73 6.90 17.07
N LEU A 105 -30.29 7.81 16.20
CA LEU A 105 -29.34 7.52 15.12
C LEU A 105 -28.00 7.06 15.69
N ARG A 106 -27.51 7.69 16.76
CA ARG A 106 -26.26 7.33 17.42
C ARG A 106 -26.30 5.87 17.88
N ARG A 107 -27.39 5.41 18.54
CA ARG A 107 -27.54 4.02 18.96
C ARG A 107 -27.52 3.06 17.75
N GLU A 108 -28.23 3.40 16.69
CA GLU A 108 -28.27 2.61 15.45
C GLU A 108 -26.86 2.53 14.82
N ARG A 109 -26.15 3.64 14.74
CA ARG A 109 -24.79 3.70 14.17
C ARG A 109 -23.76 2.95 15.03
N VAL A 110 -23.80 3.08 16.35
CA VAL A 110 -22.94 2.32 17.27
C VAL A 110 -23.15 0.82 17.07
N ASN A 111 -24.38 0.36 17.03
CA ASN A 111 -24.70 -1.05 16.79
C ASN A 111 -24.15 -1.51 15.43
N TYR A 112 -24.41 -0.74 14.38
CA TYR A 112 -23.95 -1.04 13.01
C TYR A 112 -22.43 -1.17 12.92
N VAL A 113 -21.67 -0.17 13.40
CA VAL A 113 -20.21 -0.22 13.32
C VAL A 113 -19.64 -1.33 14.18
N CYS A 114 -20.20 -1.60 15.36
CA CYS A 114 -19.73 -2.68 16.23
C CYS A 114 -20.01 -4.06 15.64
N GLU A 115 -21.13 -4.23 14.94
CA GLU A 115 -21.40 -5.47 14.21
C GLU A 115 -20.42 -5.68 13.09
N ARG A 116 -20.27 -4.67 12.23
CA ARG A 116 -19.41 -4.69 11.05
C ARG A 116 -17.94 -4.93 11.38
N LEU A 117 -17.48 -4.44 12.54
CA LEU A 117 -16.08 -4.50 12.99
C LEU A 117 -15.82 -5.63 14.02
N GLY A 118 -16.81 -6.48 14.32
CA GLY A 118 -16.64 -7.56 15.28
C GLY A 118 -16.39 -7.08 16.71
N LEU A 119 -17.02 -5.96 17.13
CA LEU A 119 -16.83 -5.34 18.44
C LEU A 119 -18.00 -5.59 19.41
N LYS A 120 -19.07 -6.27 19.01
CA LYS A 120 -20.28 -6.44 19.85
C LYS A 120 -19.99 -7.00 21.24
N GLU A 121 -19.17 -8.03 21.33
CA GLU A 121 -18.80 -8.66 22.61
C GLU A 121 -17.84 -7.80 23.43
N ASN A 122 -17.17 -6.86 22.82
CA ASN A 122 -16.22 -5.97 23.46
C ASN A 122 -16.83 -4.64 23.95
N LEU A 123 -18.11 -4.37 23.65
CA LEU A 123 -18.79 -3.13 24.04
C LEU A 123 -18.64 -2.78 25.54
N PRO A 124 -18.81 -3.74 26.49
CA PRO A 124 -18.68 -3.45 27.93
C PRO A 124 -17.21 -3.40 28.39
N ARG A 125 -16.24 -3.78 27.56
CA ARG A 125 -14.82 -3.85 27.96
C ARG A 125 -14.15 -2.47 27.92
N VAL A 126 -13.26 -2.24 28.86
CA VAL A 126 -12.42 -1.05 28.91
C VAL A 126 -11.39 -1.11 27.77
N ILE A 127 -11.26 -0.03 27.00
CA ILE A 127 -10.40 0.05 25.80
C ILE A 127 -8.95 -0.30 26.11
N GLY A 128 -8.42 0.16 27.25
CA GLY A 128 -7.05 -0.14 27.69
C GLY A 128 -6.74 -1.62 27.85
N THR A 129 -7.76 -2.47 28.11
CA THR A 129 -7.62 -3.93 28.27
C THR A 129 -7.67 -4.71 26.97
N LEU A 130 -7.94 -4.05 25.84
CA LEU A 130 -8.05 -4.67 24.53
C LEU A 130 -6.67 -4.90 23.90
N SER A 131 -6.56 -5.94 23.05
CA SER A 131 -5.38 -6.11 22.19
C SER A 131 -5.22 -4.94 21.23
N LYS A 132 -4.03 -4.77 20.65
CA LYS A 132 -3.77 -3.71 19.66
C LYS A 132 -4.75 -3.79 18.48
N GLY A 133 -5.02 -4.99 17.95
CA GLY A 133 -5.97 -5.19 16.86
C GLY A 133 -7.41 -4.76 17.21
N TYR A 134 -7.87 -5.06 18.42
CA TYR A 134 -9.19 -4.57 18.87
C TYR A 134 -9.20 -3.05 19.06
N ARG A 135 -8.13 -2.44 19.58
CA ARG A 135 -8.03 -0.97 19.64
C ARG A 135 -8.06 -0.34 18.25
N GLN A 136 -7.40 -0.96 17.27
CA GLN A 136 -7.45 -0.50 15.89
C GLN A 136 -8.87 -0.56 15.32
N ARG A 137 -9.61 -1.64 15.59
CA ARG A 137 -11.05 -1.76 15.22
C ARG A 137 -11.92 -0.70 15.90
N VAL A 138 -11.65 -0.37 17.17
CA VAL A 138 -12.35 0.74 17.87
C VAL A 138 -12.04 2.08 17.21
N GLY A 139 -10.78 2.33 16.82
CA GLY A 139 -10.39 3.52 16.05
C GLY A 139 -11.09 3.60 14.69
N LEU A 140 -11.24 2.46 14.01
CA LEU A 140 -11.98 2.40 12.75
C LEU A 140 -13.49 2.62 12.97
N ALA A 141 -14.06 2.06 14.05
CA ALA A 141 -15.46 2.31 14.43
C ALA A 141 -15.74 3.80 14.65
N GLN A 142 -14.83 4.49 15.36
CA GLN A 142 -14.88 5.93 15.53
C GLN A 142 -14.89 6.67 14.18
N ALA A 143 -14.00 6.29 13.26
CA ALA A 143 -13.89 6.94 11.95
C ALA A 143 -15.16 6.75 11.10
N MET A 144 -15.87 5.63 11.26
CA MET A 144 -17.07 5.26 10.50
C MET A 144 -18.40 5.70 11.13
N LEU A 145 -18.39 6.14 12.38
CA LEU A 145 -19.60 6.28 13.19
C LEU A 145 -20.65 7.21 12.55
N HIS A 146 -20.21 8.31 11.97
CA HIS A 146 -21.07 9.32 11.34
C HIS A 146 -21.37 9.06 9.86
N ASN A 147 -21.02 7.87 9.34
CA ASN A 147 -21.25 7.45 7.95
C ASN A 147 -20.58 8.36 6.91
N PRO A 148 -19.27 8.54 6.94
CA PRO A 148 -18.56 9.43 6.04
C PRO A 148 -18.55 8.91 4.60
N ASP A 149 -18.44 9.83 3.61
CA ASP A 149 -18.25 9.47 2.19
C ASP A 149 -16.83 8.94 1.93
N VAL A 150 -15.84 9.47 2.69
CA VAL A 150 -14.42 9.19 2.52
C VAL A 150 -13.80 8.70 3.83
N LEU A 151 -13.01 7.63 3.75
CA LEU A 151 -12.18 7.13 4.86
C LEU A 151 -10.71 7.34 4.53
N ILE A 152 -9.99 8.00 5.43
CA ILE A 152 -8.54 8.13 5.39
C ILE A 152 -7.96 7.27 6.50
N LEU A 153 -7.12 6.29 6.11
CA LEU A 153 -6.54 5.29 7.00
C LEU A 153 -5.02 5.39 6.94
N ASP A 154 -4.41 5.89 8.01
CA ASP A 154 -2.96 6.08 8.07
C ASP A 154 -2.33 4.87 8.76
N GLU A 155 -1.59 4.04 7.99
CA GLU A 155 -0.90 2.82 8.45
C GLU A 155 -1.79 1.89 9.31
N PRO A 156 -2.98 1.47 8.83
CA PRO A 156 -4.00 0.82 9.67
C PRO A 156 -3.60 -0.56 10.20
N THR A 157 -2.53 -1.15 9.69
CA THR A 157 -2.07 -2.51 10.02
C THR A 157 -0.76 -2.53 10.82
N VAL A 158 -0.17 -1.36 11.06
CA VAL A 158 1.13 -1.25 11.76
C VAL A 158 1.08 -1.92 13.14
N GLY A 159 2.02 -2.89 13.34
CA GLY A 159 2.22 -3.61 14.58
C GLY A 159 1.09 -4.56 14.96
N LEU A 160 0.31 -5.00 13.99
CA LEU A 160 -0.62 -6.13 14.11
C LEU A 160 0.10 -7.44 13.75
N ASP A 161 -0.40 -8.55 14.28
CA ASP A 161 0.05 -9.87 13.86
C ASP A 161 -0.49 -10.26 12.47
N PRO A 162 0.09 -11.26 11.78
CA PRO A 162 -0.31 -11.63 10.42
C PRO A 162 -1.79 -11.95 10.24
N ASN A 163 -2.44 -12.58 11.21
CA ASN A 163 -3.86 -12.91 11.15
C ASN A 163 -4.72 -11.64 11.24
N GLN A 164 -4.38 -10.75 12.16
CA GLN A 164 -5.07 -9.46 12.31
C GLN A 164 -4.91 -8.58 11.06
N ILE A 165 -3.75 -8.61 10.41
CA ILE A 165 -3.52 -7.91 9.13
C ILE A 165 -4.49 -8.41 8.06
N ILE A 166 -4.65 -9.73 7.91
CA ILE A 166 -5.59 -10.34 6.95
C ILE A 166 -7.03 -9.89 7.24
N GLU A 167 -7.42 -9.91 8.52
CA GLU A 167 -8.76 -9.50 8.94
C GLU A 167 -9.03 -8.01 8.65
N ILE A 168 -8.09 -7.11 8.98
CA ILE A 168 -8.23 -5.67 8.72
C ILE A 168 -8.28 -5.39 7.21
N ARG A 169 -7.47 -6.06 6.40
CA ARG A 169 -7.52 -5.93 4.93
C ARG A 169 -8.86 -6.36 4.35
N SER A 170 -9.37 -7.51 4.78
CA SER A 170 -10.69 -7.99 4.37
C SER A 170 -11.78 -6.97 4.73
N LEU A 171 -11.69 -6.41 5.93
CA LEU A 171 -12.60 -5.39 6.42
C LEU A 171 -12.53 -4.11 5.56
N ILE A 172 -11.32 -3.60 5.25
CA ILE A 172 -11.12 -2.41 4.39
C ILE A 172 -11.73 -2.65 3.00
N LYS A 173 -11.53 -3.82 2.42
CA LYS A 173 -12.17 -4.18 1.14
C LYS A 173 -13.68 -4.21 1.21
N ASP A 174 -14.23 -4.70 2.31
CA ASP A 174 -15.69 -4.72 2.48
C ASP A 174 -16.25 -3.30 2.65
N LEU A 175 -15.52 -2.42 3.34
CA LEU A 175 -15.90 -1.02 3.53
C LEU A 175 -15.85 -0.19 2.23
N SER A 176 -15.03 -0.55 1.25
CA SER A 176 -14.94 0.16 -0.03
C SER A 176 -16.22 0.07 -0.87
N LYS A 177 -17.13 -0.85 -0.56
CA LYS A 177 -18.44 -0.94 -1.20
C LYS A 177 -19.32 0.30 -0.90
N ASP A 178 -19.10 0.90 0.26
CA ASP A 178 -19.91 2.01 0.78
C ASP A 178 -19.13 3.32 0.87
N HIS A 179 -17.78 3.26 0.87
CA HIS A 179 -16.90 4.40 1.14
C HIS A 179 -15.78 4.49 0.10
N THR A 180 -15.33 5.70 -0.20
CA THR A 180 -14.04 5.94 -0.88
C THR A 180 -12.93 5.87 0.15
N ILE A 181 -11.84 5.15 -0.12
CA ILE A 181 -10.80 4.89 0.87
C ILE A 181 -9.43 5.38 0.36
N VAL A 182 -8.74 6.15 1.18
CA VAL A 182 -7.32 6.49 1.00
C VAL A 182 -6.54 5.81 2.13
N LEU A 183 -5.63 4.92 1.75
CA LEU A 183 -4.86 4.09 2.67
C LEU A 183 -3.37 4.43 2.54
N SER A 184 -2.69 4.85 3.61
CA SER A 184 -1.23 4.90 3.61
C SER A 184 -0.63 3.60 4.11
N THR A 185 0.48 3.21 3.53
CA THR A 185 1.34 2.14 4.04
C THR A 185 2.74 2.23 3.46
N HIS A 186 3.69 1.61 4.15
CA HIS A 186 5.04 1.34 3.63
C HIS A 186 5.22 -0.15 3.27
N ILE A 187 4.16 -0.96 3.40
CA ILE A 187 4.15 -2.41 3.20
C ILE A 187 3.54 -2.74 1.83
N LEU A 188 4.37 -3.12 0.88
CA LEU A 188 3.99 -3.41 -0.51
C LEU A 188 2.90 -4.49 -0.67
N PRO A 189 2.98 -5.65 -0.01
CA PRO A 189 1.92 -6.66 -0.06
C PRO A 189 0.54 -6.15 0.39
N GLU A 190 0.48 -5.11 1.23
CA GLU A 190 -0.80 -4.53 1.63
C GLU A 190 -1.47 -3.80 0.49
N VAL A 191 -0.68 -3.03 -0.23
CA VAL A 191 -1.16 -2.27 -1.39
C VAL A 191 -1.61 -3.22 -2.49
N SER A 192 -0.77 -4.21 -2.86
CA SER A 192 -1.05 -5.17 -3.92
C SER A 192 -2.33 -5.98 -3.67
N MET A 193 -2.61 -6.28 -2.40
CA MET A 193 -3.78 -7.09 -2.03
C MET A 193 -5.05 -6.27 -1.80
N THR A 194 -4.94 -4.96 -1.53
CA THR A 194 -6.07 -4.18 -1.02
C THR A 194 -6.47 -3.06 -1.96
N CYS A 195 -5.50 -2.40 -2.61
CA CYS A 195 -5.74 -1.19 -3.38
C CYS A 195 -6.00 -1.49 -4.86
N SER A 196 -6.86 -0.72 -5.50
CA SER A 196 -7.09 -0.76 -6.94
C SER A 196 -6.02 0.03 -7.71
N ARG A 197 -5.58 1.14 -7.13
CA ARG A 197 -4.54 2.02 -7.66
C ARG A 197 -3.61 2.48 -6.55
N VAL A 198 -2.38 2.80 -6.93
CA VAL A 198 -1.30 3.16 -6.01
C VAL A 198 -0.67 4.47 -6.45
N VAL A 199 -0.42 5.33 -5.50
CA VAL A 199 0.44 6.51 -5.61
C VAL A 199 1.71 6.21 -4.84
N ILE A 200 2.85 6.18 -5.52
CA ILE A 200 4.16 6.04 -4.87
C ILE A 200 4.69 7.45 -4.60
N ILE A 201 4.96 7.73 -3.34
CA ILE A 201 5.53 9.01 -2.90
C ILE A 201 6.92 8.79 -2.31
N ASN A 202 7.89 9.61 -2.70
CA ASN A 202 9.24 9.63 -2.17
C ASN A 202 9.73 11.07 -2.02
N GLU A 203 10.36 11.40 -0.89
CA GLU A 203 10.91 12.74 -0.61
C GLU A 203 9.92 13.89 -0.86
N GLY A 204 8.63 13.64 -0.58
CA GLY A 204 7.57 14.62 -0.75
C GLY A 204 7.06 14.80 -2.18
N GLU A 205 7.51 13.98 -3.14
CA GLU A 205 7.09 14.01 -4.54
C GLU A 205 6.40 12.71 -4.95
N ILE A 206 5.44 12.81 -5.87
CA ILE A 206 4.85 11.62 -6.48
C ILE A 206 5.80 11.11 -7.57
N VAL A 207 6.26 9.87 -7.42
CA VAL A 207 7.17 9.22 -8.37
C VAL A 207 6.45 8.28 -9.34
N ALA A 208 5.29 7.73 -8.96
CA ALA A 208 4.45 6.93 -9.85
C ALA A 208 2.99 6.93 -9.40
N VAL A 209 2.07 6.80 -10.37
CA VAL A 209 0.63 6.62 -10.13
C VAL A 209 0.10 5.66 -11.16
N ASP A 210 -0.32 4.47 -10.75
CA ASP A 210 -1.01 3.51 -11.64
C ASP A 210 -1.69 2.39 -10.82
N SER A 211 -2.40 1.52 -11.52
CA SER A 211 -2.85 0.25 -10.96
C SER A 211 -1.64 -0.64 -10.62
N VAL A 212 -1.78 -1.48 -9.60
CA VAL A 212 -0.73 -2.44 -9.23
C VAL A 212 -0.31 -3.29 -10.42
N ALA A 213 -1.30 -3.78 -11.19
CA ALA A 213 -1.05 -4.63 -12.35
C ALA A 213 -0.27 -3.91 -13.47
N ASN A 214 -0.51 -2.61 -13.68
CA ASN A 214 0.22 -1.82 -14.67
C ASN A 214 1.65 -1.51 -14.20
N LEU A 215 1.82 -1.17 -12.91
CA LEU A 215 3.15 -0.97 -12.34
C LEU A 215 3.99 -2.25 -12.47
N GLU A 216 3.45 -3.42 -12.12
CA GLU A 216 4.15 -4.71 -12.29
C GLU A 216 4.52 -4.99 -13.75
N LYS A 217 3.63 -4.67 -14.71
CA LYS A 217 3.94 -4.80 -16.13
C LYS A 217 5.01 -3.81 -16.60
N ALA A 218 4.92 -2.55 -16.19
CA ALA A 218 5.90 -1.52 -16.56
C ALA A 218 7.29 -1.81 -15.96
N GLY A 219 7.32 -2.34 -14.74
CA GLY A 219 8.58 -2.73 -14.09
C GLY A 219 9.16 -4.06 -14.55
N ALA A 220 8.44 -4.83 -15.38
CA ALA A 220 8.88 -6.15 -15.80
C ALA A 220 10.20 -6.14 -16.59
N GLY A 221 10.59 -4.98 -17.19
CA GLY A 221 11.86 -4.86 -17.89
C GLY A 221 12.09 -5.98 -18.92
N LYS A 222 13.34 -6.41 -19.07
CA LYS A 222 13.69 -7.59 -19.86
C LYS A 222 13.19 -8.86 -19.15
N PRO A 223 12.69 -9.88 -19.88
CA PRO A 223 12.24 -11.13 -19.28
C PRO A 223 13.36 -11.80 -18.48
N VAL A 224 13.04 -12.18 -17.25
CA VAL A 224 13.97 -12.86 -16.34
C VAL A 224 13.42 -14.26 -16.01
N TRP A 225 14.28 -15.25 -16.08
CA TRP A 225 13.94 -16.63 -15.77
C TRP A 225 14.82 -17.13 -14.61
N LYS A 226 14.21 -17.72 -13.61
CA LYS A 226 14.94 -18.50 -12.59
C LYS A 226 15.17 -19.90 -13.15
N ILE A 227 16.41 -20.33 -13.17
CA ILE A 227 16.81 -21.62 -13.71
C ILE A 227 17.60 -22.38 -12.65
N THR A 228 17.25 -23.66 -12.45
CA THR A 228 18.02 -24.59 -11.63
C THR A 228 18.42 -25.78 -12.52
N LEU A 229 19.72 -25.93 -12.75
CA LEU A 229 20.32 -27.05 -13.50
C LEU A 229 20.85 -28.10 -12.55
N ALA A 230 20.78 -29.39 -12.92
CA ALA A 230 21.48 -30.45 -12.22
C ALA A 230 22.99 -30.42 -12.55
N ALA A 231 23.85 -30.56 -11.54
CA ALA A 231 25.31 -30.49 -11.66
C ALA A 231 25.93 -31.59 -12.52
N ARG A 232 25.20 -32.69 -12.74
CA ARG A 232 25.65 -33.82 -13.59
C ARG A 232 25.49 -33.57 -15.10
N SER A 233 25.06 -32.41 -15.51
CA SER A 233 24.99 -32.02 -16.91
C SER A 233 26.43 -31.83 -17.43
N GLY A 234 26.92 -32.78 -18.20
CA GLY A 234 28.28 -32.72 -18.75
C GLY A 234 28.38 -31.62 -19.81
N GLY A 235 29.07 -30.54 -19.51
CA GLY A 235 29.30 -29.43 -20.43
C GLY A 235 29.34 -28.06 -19.73
N ASN A 236 29.88 -27.08 -20.42
CA ASN A 236 29.91 -25.71 -19.91
C ASN A 236 28.64 -24.93 -20.35
N TRP A 237 27.58 -25.03 -19.55
CA TRP A 237 26.31 -24.36 -19.82
C TRP A 237 26.48 -22.83 -19.97
N ARG A 238 27.47 -22.22 -19.31
CA ARG A 238 27.78 -20.79 -19.45
C ARG A 238 28.12 -20.43 -20.88
N GLN A 239 28.94 -21.22 -21.57
CA GLN A 239 29.31 -20.99 -22.95
C GLN A 239 28.12 -21.03 -23.93
N ILE A 240 27.06 -21.71 -23.57
CA ILE A 240 25.83 -21.73 -24.37
C ILE A 240 25.07 -20.43 -24.19
N ILE A 241 24.95 -19.93 -22.94
CA ILE A 241 24.29 -18.67 -22.61
C ILE A 241 25.08 -17.48 -23.18
N ASP A 242 26.39 -17.48 -23.05
CA ASP A 242 27.28 -16.41 -23.53
C ASP A 242 27.21 -16.19 -25.07
N LYS A 243 26.71 -17.18 -25.80
CA LYS A 243 26.49 -17.09 -27.26
C LYS A 243 25.19 -16.37 -27.63
N ILE A 244 24.33 -16.07 -26.65
CA ILE A 244 23.06 -15.38 -26.89
C ILE A 244 23.30 -13.89 -26.67
N ALA A 245 23.07 -13.11 -27.71
CA ALA A 245 23.23 -11.67 -27.65
C ALA A 245 22.28 -11.07 -26.59
N GLY A 246 22.85 -10.30 -25.66
CA GLY A 246 22.10 -9.63 -24.60
C GLY A 246 21.58 -10.53 -23.46
N ALA A 247 22.08 -11.77 -23.36
CA ALA A 247 21.82 -12.63 -22.21
C ALA A 247 22.72 -12.23 -21.03
N GLU A 248 22.13 -12.04 -19.87
CA GLU A 248 22.84 -11.72 -18.62
C GLU A 248 22.50 -12.74 -17.55
N ILE A 249 23.52 -13.25 -16.85
CA ILE A 249 23.37 -14.15 -15.71
C ILE A 249 23.48 -13.32 -14.43
N ALA A 250 22.48 -13.46 -13.55
CA ALA A 250 22.49 -12.83 -12.24
C ALA A 250 22.20 -13.87 -11.13
N ASP A 251 22.51 -13.54 -9.89
CA ASP A 251 22.24 -14.33 -8.68
C ASP A 251 22.73 -15.79 -8.76
N LEU A 252 23.89 -16.00 -9.36
CA LEU A 252 24.47 -17.33 -9.55
C LEU A 252 24.87 -17.96 -8.21
N LYS A 253 24.33 -19.16 -7.95
CA LYS A 253 24.70 -20.04 -6.84
C LYS A 253 25.08 -21.41 -7.38
N GLU A 254 26.33 -21.79 -7.24
CA GLU A 254 26.81 -23.14 -7.57
C GLU A 254 26.83 -23.98 -6.30
N LEU A 255 26.05 -25.04 -6.31
CA LEU A 255 25.97 -26.05 -5.24
C LEU A 255 26.55 -27.38 -5.76
N PRO A 256 26.94 -28.30 -4.89
CA PRO A 256 27.57 -29.56 -5.32
C PRO A 256 26.75 -30.39 -6.34
N GLU A 257 25.44 -30.28 -6.29
CA GLU A 257 24.53 -31.05 -7.16
C GLU A 257 23.68 -30.17 -8.09
N THR A 258 23.73 -28.84 -8.00
CA THR A 258 22.89 -27.93 -8.79
C THR A 258 23.59 -26.59 -9.05
N ALA A 259 23.21 -25.94 -10.15
CA ALA A 259 23.51 -24.54 -10.41
C ALA A 259 22.18 -23.77 -10.48
N GLU A 260 22.02 -22.78 -9.61
CA GLU A 260 20.87 -21.91 -9.60
C GLU A 260 21.30 -20.53 -10.07
N PHE A 261 20.54 -19.93 -10.99
CA PHE A 261 20.80 -18.59 -11.49
C PHE A 261 19.55 -17.94 -12.07
N LYS A 262 19.57 -16.62 -12.16
CA LYS A 262 18.60 -15.86 -12.94
C LYS A 262 19.18 -15.55 -14.31
N LEU A 263 18.42 -15.82 -15.35
CA LEU A 263 18.77 -15.50 -16.73
C LEU A 263 17.87 -14.37 -17.22
N LYS A 264 18.48 -13.25 -17.60
CA LYS A 264 17.84 -12.10 -18.22
C LYS A 264 18.07 -12.14 -19.73
N LEU A 265 17.02 -12.04 -20.51
CA LEU A 265 17.05 -12.11 -21.97
C LEU A 265 16.47 -10.83 -22.57
N GLU A 266 16.86 -10.51 -23.81
CA GLU A 266 16.27 -9.36 -24.51
C GLU A 266 14.85 -9.64 -25.00
N LYS A 267 14.60 -10.87 -25.46
CA LYS A 267 13.33 -11.30 -25.99
C LYS A 267 12.88 -12.63 -25.35
N PRO A 268 11.57 -12.80 -25.06
CA PRO A 268 11.05 -14.06 -24.53
C PRO A 268 11.32 -15.27 -25.45
N GLU A 269 11.33 -15.03 -26.76
CA GLU A 269 11.51 -16.05 -27.80
C GLU A 269 12.91 -16.69 -27.77
N ASP A 270 13.92 -15.95 -27.29
CA ASP A 270 15.29 -16.43 -27.17
C ASP A 270 15.40 -17.55 -26.13
N PHE A 271 14.46 -17.59 -25.18
CA PHE A 271 14.40 -18.62 -24.14
C PHE A 271 14.08 -20.01 -24.73
N ASP A 272 13.11 -20.10 -25.64
CA ASP A 272 12.70 -21.38 -26.24
C ASP A 272 13.85 -22.00 -27.03
N GLY A 273 14.60 -21.19 -27.78
CA GLY A 273 15.78 -21.61 -28.51
C GLY A 273 16.90 -22.09 -27.58
N LEU A 274 17.17 -21.34 -26.52
CA LEU A 274 18.15 -21.69 -25.50
C LEU A 274 17.80 -23.00 -24.81
N PHE A 275 16.55 -23.14 -24.36
CA PHE A 275 16.07 -24.31 -23.67
C PHE A 275 16.22 -25.58 -24.51
N ARG A 276 15.78 -25.55 -25.78
CA ARG A 276 15.91 -26.69 -26.72
C ARG A 276 17.36 -27.07 -26.93
N LYS A 277 18.26 -26.11 -27.08
CA LYS A 277 19.68 -26.33 -27.27
C LYS A 277 20.31 -26.99 -26.03
N MET A 278 20.08 -26.44 -24.86
CA MET A 278 20.60 -26.97 -23.62
C MET A 278 20.07 -28.39 -23.35
N ALA A 279 18.78 -28.65 -23.61
CA ALA A 279 18.20 -29.98 -23.47
C ALA A 279 18.82 -30.98 -24.47
N ALA A 280 19.09 -30.56 -25.72
CA ALA A 280 19.77 -31.38 -26.72
C ALA A 280 21.23 -31.69 -26.35
N ASP A 281 21.91 -30.77 -25.67
CA ASP A 281 23.29 -30.94 -25.15
C ASP A 281 23.34 -31.75 -23.82
N GLY A 282 22.17 -32.26 -23.36
CA GLY A 282 22.05 -33.17 -22.23
C GLY A 282 21.96 -32.47 -20.86
N PHE A 283 21.70 -31.18 -20.82
CA PHE A 283 21.46 -30.49 -19.55
C PHE A 283 20.09 -30.84 -18.98
N VAL A 284 20.06 -31.11 -17.67
CA VAL A 284 18.84 -31.47 -16.96
C VAL A 284 18.37 -30.28 -16.14
N PHE A 285 17.21 -29.76 -16.47
CA PHE A 285 16.56 -28.69 -15.72
C PHE A 285 15.75 -29.29 -14.56
N ARG A 286 15.97 -28.80 -13.35
CA ARG A 286 15.15 -29.10 -12.15
C ARG A 286 14.04 -28.13 -11.94
N GLU A 287 14.30 -26.86 -12.26
CA GLU A 287 13.32 -25.78 -12.14
C GLU A 287 13.52 -24.78 -13.29
N ILE A 288 12.43 -24.33 -13.86
CA ILE A 288 12.35 -23.18 -14.76
C ILE A 288 11.12 -22.41 -14.38
N SER A 289 11.28 -21.17 -13.97
CA SER A 289 10.16 -20.30 -13.64
C SER A 289 10.41 -18.87 -14.12
N PRO A 290 9.42 -18.22 -14.76
CA PRO A 290 9.55 -16.81 -15.07
C PRO A 290 9.56 -16.00 -13.76
N VAL A 291 10.52 -15.10 -13.63
CA VAL A 291 10.58 -14.14 -12.52
C VAL A 291 9.79 -12.92 -12.97
N LYS A 292 8.64 -12.70 -12.35
CA LYS A 292 7.90 -11.46 -12.55
C LYS A 292 8.53 -10.36 -11.71
N ALA A 293 8.68 -9.18 -12.29
CA ALA A 293 9.02 -8.01 -11.50
C ALA A 293 7.95 -7.82 -10.43
N THR A 294 8.37 -7.71 -9.20
CA THR A 294 7.47 -7.44 -8.09
C THR A 294 7.31 -5.94 -7.91
N LEU A 295 6.22 -5.52 -7.30
CA LEU A 295 6.04 -4.12 -6.90
C LEU A 295 7.21 -3.64 -6.01
N GLU A 296 7.88 -4.57 -5.28
CA GLU A 296 9.09 -4.30 -4.49
C GLU A 296 10.28 -3.89 -5.35
N ASP A 297 10.52 -4.61 -6.45
CA ASP A 297 11.61 -4.28 -7.37
C ASP A 297 11.41 -2.89 -7.99
N ILE A 298 10.16 -2.57 -8.35
CA ILE A 298 9.78 -1.28 -8.92
C ILE A 298 9.94 -0.16 -7.88
N PHE A 299 9.44 -0.40 -6.67
CA PHE A 299 9.54 0.54 -5.58
C PHE A 299 11.00 0.86 -5.24
N LEU A 300 11.86 -0.14 -5.17
CA LEU A 300 13.29 0.05 -4.93
C LEU A 300 13.94 0.88 -6.04
N LYS A 301 13.67 0.59 -7.31
CA LYS A 301 14.18 1.38 -8.44
C LYS A 301 13.73 2.84 -8.38
N LEU A 302 12.43 3.08 -8.15
CA LEU A 302 11.87 4.43 -8.09
C LEU A 302 12.35 5.24 -6.88
N THR A 303 12.69 4.56 -5.77
CA THR A 303 13.14 5.22 -4.54
C THR A 303 14.64 5.33 -4.40
N SER A 304 15.44 4.46 -5.05
CA SER A 304 16.91 4.49 -5.03
C SER A 304 17.52 5.58 -5.93
N GLY A 305 16.73 6.22 -6.78
CA GLY A 305 17.20 7.32 -7.65
C GLY A 305 18.01 6.86 -8.87
N GLU A 306 18.04 5.56 -9.18
CA GLU A 306 18.77 5.04 -10.35
C GLU A 306 18.19 5.55 -11.69
N GLU A 307 16.87 5.73 -11.79
CA GLU A 307 16.23 6.26 -13.01
C GLU A 307 16.33 7.78 -13.17
N ARG A 308 16.64 8.55 -12.10
CA ARG A 308 16.88 10.00 -12.23
C ARG A 308 18.16 10.34 -13.00
N LYS A 309 19.08 9.40 -13.20
CA LYS A 309 20.35 9.61 -13.92
C LYS A 309 20.27 9.29 -15.41
N GLU A 310 19.27 8.54 -15.86
CA GLU A 310 19.08 8.23 -17.30
C GLU A 310 18.16 9.22 -18.04
N ALA A 311 17.44 10.08 -17.31
CA ALA A 311 16.53 11.09 -17.87
C ALA A 311 17.08 12.55 -17.81
N ALA A 312 18.31 12.75 -17.30
CA ALA A 312 19.03 14.02 -17.29
C ALA A 312 20.26 13.94 -18.21
#